data_4d62d3a5a8cc5ce3b1a7445a6f379b85
#
_entry.id   4d62d3a5a8cc5ce3b1a7445a6f379b85
#
_cell.length_a   1.000
_cell.length_b   1.000
_cell.length_c   1.000
_cell.angle_alpha   90.00
_cell.angle_beta   90.00
_cell.angle_gamma   90.00
#
_symmetry.space_group_name_H-M   'P 1'
#
loop_
_entity.id
_entity.type
_entity.pdbx_description
1 polymer ?
#
loop_
_entity_poly.entity_id
_entity_poly.type
_entity_poly.pdbx_seq_one_letter_code
_entity_poly.pdbx_strand_id
1 'polypeptide(L)'
;MDTENEKINAIFSFHMSTPITEKVICKSSVSIIWKALTDPAQMKVWYFTMIDFEPIVGNRFYFYEPGENKKFKHECEILEIIPNAKLSHTWTYPELTKGSSVVIWNLQEENGLTTVTLTHEGLESFADGGPDFVRTNFEAGWHEILGKSLKEYIEK
;
A
#
# COMPACT_ATOMS: atom_id res chain seq x y z
N MET A 1 30.30 28.21 -1.73
CA MET A 1 29.28 27.36 -2.37
C MET A 1 29.51 25.92 -1.94
N ASP A 2 28.49 25.28 -1.39
CA ASP A 2 28.65 23.97 -0.80
C ASP A 2 28.09 22.89 -1.74
N THR A 3 28.97 22.37 -2.62
CA THR A 3 28.61 21.37 -3.62
C THR A 3 28.30 20.00 -3.01
N GLU A 4 28.84 19.69 -1.82
CA GLU A 4 28.55 18.44 -1.14
C GLU A 4 27.12 18.42 -0.59
N ASN A 5 26.65 19.52 0.02
CA ASN A 5 25.27 19.62 0.49
C ASN A 5 24.28 19.56 -0.65
N GLU A 6 24.60 20.15 -1.80
CA GLU A 6 23.75 20.04 -2.98
C GLU A 6 23.62 18.60 -3.46
N LYS A 7 24.74 17.85 -3.47
CA LYS A 7 24.74 16.43 -3.86
C LYS A 7 23.94 15.58 -2.86
N ILE A 8 24.11 15.81 -1.57
CA ILE A 8 23.37 15.09 -0.52
C ILE A 8 21.87 15.36 -0.64
N ASN A 9 21.49 16.62 -0.86
CA ASN A 9 20.09 16.99 -1.04
C ASN A 9 19.48 16.34 -2.28
N ALA A 10 20.24 16.27 -3.38
CA ALA A 10 19.78 15.63 -4.62
C ALA A 10 19.58 14.13 -4.43
N ILE A 11 20.51 13.46 -3.73
CA ILE A 11 20.41 12.03 -3.42
C ILE A 11 19.20 11.76 -2.51
N PHE A 12 19.01 12.57 -1.48
CA PHE A 12 17.89 12.46 -0.56
C PHE A 12 16.55 12.63 -1.31
N SER A 13 16.43 13.65 -2.16
CA SER A 13 15.21 13.89 -2.95
C SER A 13 14.92 12.73 -3.90
N PHE A 14 15.96 12.20 -4.57
CA PHE A 14 15.82 11.03 -5.43
C PHE A 14 15.32 9.82 -4.64
N HIS A 15 15.91 9.54 -3.48
CA HIS A 15 15.50 8.43 -2.63
C HIS A 15 14.03 8.56 -2.19
N MET A 16 13.61 9.76 -1.76
CA MET A 16 12.23 10.01 -1.33
C MET A 16 11.22 9.87 -2.47
N SER A 17 11.63 10.21 -3.71
CA SER A 17 10.72 10.10 -4.87
C SER A 17 10.70 8.71 -5.49
N THR A 18 11.64 7.83 -5.12
CA THR A 18 11.68 6.46 -5.63
C THR A 18 10.53 5.66 -4.99
N PRO A 19 9.74 4.92 -5.79
CA PRO A 19 8.67 4.09 -5.23
C PRO A 19 9.20 3.05 -4.25
N ILE A 20 8.39 2.74 -3.23
CA ILE A 20 8.64 1.57 -2.41
C ILE A 20 8.14 0.36 -3.18
N THR A 21 8.91 -0.71 -3.21
CA THR A 21 8.49 -1.98 -3.80
C THR A 21 8.68 -3.09 -2.76
N GLU A 22 7.62 -3.83 -2.50
CA GLU A 22 7.64 -4.97 -1.59
C GLU A 22 7.07 -6.18 -2.32
N LYS A 23 7.69 -7.35 -2.15
CA LYS A 23 7.26 -8.58 -2.80
C LYS A 23 7.10 -9.71 -1.81
N VAL A 24 6.12 -10.58 -2.06
CA VAL A 24 5.97 -11.83 -1.32
C VAL A 24 5.49 -12.91 -2.29
N ILE A 25 5.96 -14.14 -2.08
CA ILE A 25 5.51 -15.30 -2.84
C ILE A 25 4.63 -16.15 -1.93
N CYS A 26 3.40 -16.38 -2.35
CA CYS A 26 2.44 -17.18 -1.60
C CYS A 26 2.14 -18.50 -2.33
N LYS A 27 2.03 -19.58 -1.56
CA LYS A 27 1.65 -20.91 -2.08
C LYS A 27 0.13 -20.94 -2.27
N SER A 28 -0.33 -20.29 -3.32
CA SER A 28 -1.76 -20.18 -3.59
C SER A 28 -2.00 -19.73 -5.01
N SER A 29 -3.22 -19.98 -5.51
CA SER A 29 -3.64 -19.48 -6.81
C SER A 29 -3.90 -17.97 -6.73
N VAL A 30 -3.78 -17.31 -7.86
CA VAL A 30 -4.03 -15.88 -7.97
C VAL A 30 -5.46 -15.51 -7.60
N SER A 31 -6.44 -16.37 -7.89
CA SER A 31 -7.84 -16.10 -7.59
C SER A 31 -8.12 -16.02 -6.08
N ILE A 32 -7.45 -16.86 -5.31
CA ILE A 32 -7.58 -16.86 -3.85
C ILE A 32 -7.00 -15.56 -3.27
N ILE A 33 -5.86 -15.14 -3.76
CA ILE A 33 -5.24 -13.89 -3.31
C ILE A 33 -6.06 -12.68 -3.75
N TRP A 34 -6.59 -12.71 -4.97
CA TRP A 34 -7.45 -11.63 -5.46
C TRP A 34 -8.66 -11.41 -4.55
N LYS A 35 -9.30 -12.48 -4.10
CA LYS A 35 -10.39 -12.39 -3.14
C LYS A 35 -9.95 -11.78 -1.83
N ALA A 36 -8.78 -12.15 -1.32
CA ALA A 36 -8.24 -11.58 -0.09
C ALA A 36 -8.03 -10.06 -0.22
N LEU A 37 -7.71 -9.57 -1.41
CA LEU A 37 -7.48 -8.15 -1.68
C LEU A 37 -8.74 -7.36 -1.99
N THR A 38 -9.85 -8.02 -2.34
CA THR A 38 -11.05 -7.33 -2.83
C THR A 38 -12.34 -7.66 -2.08
N ASP A 39 -12.29 -8.58 -1.14
CA ASP A 39 -13.43 -8.93 -0.30
C ASP A 39 -13.29 -8.29 1.07
N PRO A 40 -14.15 -7.32 1.43
CA PRO A 40 -14.07 -6.65 2.72
C PRO A 40 -14.08 -7.59 3.93
N ALA A 41 -14.83 -8.70 3.84
CA ALA A 41 -14.87 -9.68 4.93
C ALA A 41 -13.51 -10.34 5.16
N GLN A 42 -12.77 -10.60 4.09
CA GLN A 42 -11.42 -11.15 4.19
C GLN A 42 -10.40 -10.07 4.58
N MET A 43 -10.47 -8.89 3.98
CA MET A 43 -9.59 -7.77 4.29
C MET A 43 -9.61 -7.42 5.77
N LYS A 44 -10.78 -7.49 6.40
CA LYS A 44 -10.93 -7.26 7.82
C LYS A 44 -10.08 -8.21 8.68
N VAL A 45 -9.86 -9.42 8.20
CA VAL A 45 -9.11 -10.44 8.95
C VAL A 45 -7.60 -10.19 8.89
N TRP A 46 -7.08 -9.92 7.70
CA TRP A 46 -5.62 -9.85 7.52
C TRP A 46 -5.08 -8.44 7.31
N TYR A 47 -5.94 -7.48 7.00
CA TYR A 47 -5.53 -6.14 6.57
C TYR A 47 -6.22 -5.07 7.43
N PHE A 48 -7.19 -4.36 6.88
CA PHE A 48 -7.96 -3.34 7.60
C PHE A 48 -9.45 -3.54 7.40
N THR A 49 -10.25 -2.99 8.33
CA THR A 49 -11.70 -2.94 8.17
C THR A 49 -12.05 -1.84 7.18
N MET A 50 -12.50 -2.23 5.99
CA MET A 50 -12.83 -1.28 4.93
C MET A 50 -14.24 -0.73 5.09
N ILE A 51 -14.38 0.57 4.84
CA ILE A 51 -15.65 1.29 4.86
C ILE A 51 -15.96 1.70 3.42
N ASP A 52 -17.13 1.35 2.92
CA ASP A 52 -17.61 1.70 1.57
C ASP A 52 -16.75 1.10 0.44
N PHE A 53 -16.13 -0.03 0.67
CA PHE A 53 -15.30 -0.69 -0.34
C PHE A 53 -16.14 -1.50 -1.32
N GLU A 54 -16.00 -1.21 -2.61
CA GLU A 54 -16.48 -2.01 -3.72
C GLU A 54 -15.39 -2.08 -4.78
N PRO A 55 -15.11 -3.24 -5.39
CA PRO A 55 -14.03 -3.37 -6.36
C PRO A 55 -14.44 -2.81 -7.74
N ILE A 56 -14.66 -1.51 -7.80
CA ILE A 56 -15.13 -0.79 -8.98
C ILE A 56 -14.26 0.46 -9.14
N VAL A 57 -13.80 0.73 -10.36
CA VAL A 57 -13.03 1.94 -10.66
C VAL A 57 -13.85 3.18 -10.28
N GLY A 58 -13.21 4.10 -9.58
CA GLY A 58 -13.83 5.32 -9.09
C GLY A 58 -14.44 5.20 -7.70
N ASN A 59 -14.55 3.98 -7.14
CA ASN A 59 -15.07 3.79 -5.79
C ASN A 59 -14.10 4.43 -4.79
N ARG A 60 -14.65 5.17 -3.84
CA ARG A 60 -13.90 5.76 -2.74
C ARG A 60 -14.19 4.97 -1.48
N PHE A 61 -13.13 4.52 -0.82
CA PHE A 61 -13.23 3.75 0.41
C PHE A 61 -12.31 4.33 1.48
N TYR A 62 -12.60 3.97 2.72
CA TYR A 62 -11.96 4.55 3.88
C TYR A 62 -11.55 3.43 4.84
N PHE A 63 -10.51 3.68 5.62
CA PHE A 63 -10.20 2.82 6.76
C PHE A 63 -9.34 3.59 7.76
N TYR A 64 -9.29 3.09 8.96
CA TYR A 64 -8.50 3.68 10.04
C TYR A 64 -7.39 2.72 10.42
N GLU A 65 -6.23 3.29 10.83
CA GLU A 65 -5.20 2.48 11.42
C GLU A 65 -5.78 1.70 12.60
N PRO A 66 -5.51 0.39 12.73
CA PRO A 66 -6.04 -0.40 13.84
C PRO A 66 -5.47 0.08 15.16
N GLY A 67 -6.30 0.02 16.22
CA GLY A 67 -5.92 0.42 17.55
C GLY A 67 -6.94 1.36 18.19
N GLU A 68 -6.74 1.67 19.44
CA GLU A 68 -7.70 2.43 20.25
C GLU A 68 -7.93 3.86 19.75
N ASN A 69 -6.88 4.47 19.20
CA ASN A 69 -6.95 5.90 18.87
C ASN A 69 -7.47 6.17 17.46
N LYS A 70 -7.55 5.18 16.59
CA LYS A 70 -7.96 5.35 15.17
C LYS A 70 -7.34 6.62 14.58
N LYS A 71 -6.04 6.81 14.82
CA LYS A 71 -5.34 8.06 14.59
C LYS A 71 -5.27 8.45 13.13
N PHE A 72 -5.11 7.47 12.24
CA PHE A 72 -4.89 7.74 10.82
C PHE A 72 -6.09 7.29 10.00
N LYS A 73 -6.91 8.26 9.59
CA LYS A 73 -7.94 7.99 8.60
C LYS A 73 -7.31 7.99 7.21
N HIS A 74 -7.51 6.90 6.50
CA HIS A 74 -7.06 6.75 5.11
C HIS A 74 -8.25 6.90 4.18
N GLU A 75 -8.06 7.61 3.08
CA GLU A 75 -9.06 7.73 2.01
C GLU A 75 -8.41 7.31 0.70
N CYS A 76 -9.06 6.41 -0.01
CA CYS A 76 -8.53 5.83 -1.24
C CYS A 76 -9.59 5.85 -2.33
N GLU A 77 -9.15 6.08 -3.57
CA GLU A 77 -10.01 5.96 -4.75
C GLU A 77 -9.43 4.90 -5.68
N ILE A 78 -10.24 3.95 -6.11
CA ILE A 78 -9.79 2.89 -7.02
C ILE A 78 -9.55 3.48 -8.40
N LEU A 79 -8.33 3.29 -8.93
CA LEU A 79 -7.90 3.82 -10.21
C LEU A 79 -7.97 2.78 -11.32
N GLU A 80 -7.57 1.53 -11.03
CA GLU A 80 -7.53 0.47 -12.02
C GLU A 80 -7.81 -0.88 -11.38
N ILE A 81 -8.57 -1.71 -12.09
CA ILE A 81 -8.84 -3.09 -11.70
C ILE A 81 -8.68 -3.97 -12.93
N ILE A 82 -7.76 -4.93 -12.83
CA ILE A 82 -7.64 -6.04 -13.78
C ILE A 82 -7.79 -7.30 -12.94
N PRO A 83 -8.95 -8.00 -12.99
CA PRO A 83 -9.20 -9.15 -12.11
C PRO A 83 -8.06 -10.16 -12.15
N ASN A 84 -7.66 -10.62 -10.97
CA ASN A 84 -6.57 -11.58 -10.77
C ASN A 84 -5.18 -11.08 -11.19
N ALA A 85 -5.02 -9.80 -11.53
CA ALA A 85 -3.75 -9.27 -12.01
C ALA A 85 -3.33 -7.95 -11.36
N LYS A 86 -4.24 -6.99 -11.25
CA LYS A 86 -3.84 -5.65 -10.80
C LYS A 86 -4.97 -4.91 -10.10
N LEU A 87 -4.63 -4.29 -8.98
CA LEU A 87 -5.48 -3.34 -8.27
C LEU A 87 -4.62 -2.11 -7.95
N SER A 88 -5.06 -0.94 -8.36
CA SER A 88 -4.40 0.30 -7.95
C SER A 88 -5.40 1.29 -7.39
N HIS A 89 -4.95 2.07 -6.42
CA HIS A 89 -5.78 3.06 -5.77
C HIS A 89 -4.92 4.17 -5.18
N THR A 90 -5.53 5.33 -4.95
CA THR A 90 -4.85 6.41 -4.23
C THR A 90 -4.74 6.04 -2.76
N TRP A 91 -3.85 6.74 -2.07
CA TRP A 91 -3.62 6.55 -0.65
C TRP A 91 -3.39 7.93 -0.06
N THR A 92 -4.34 8.42 0.72
CA THR A 92 -4.31 9.78 1.27
C THR A 92 -4.71 9.78 2.74
N TYR A 93 -4.36 10.86 3.44
CA TYR A 93 -4.71 11.10 4.83
C TYR A 93 -5.36 12.48 4.93
N PRO A 94 -6.66 12.61 4.58
CA PRO A 94 -7.28 13.91 4.39
C PRO A 94 -7.25 14.86 5.59
N GLU A 95 -7.11 14.30 6.80
CA GLU A 95 -7.09 15.10 8.03
C GLU A 95 -5.68 15.52 8.47
N LEU A 96 -4.62 14.94 7.85
CA LEU A 96 -3.25 15.06 8.34
C LEU A 96 -2.28 15.67 7.35
N THR A 97 -2.50 15.52 6.05
CA THR A 97 -1.62 16.03 5.01
C THR A 97 -2.42 16.31 3.75
N LYS A 98 -1.92 17.22 2.92
CA LYS A 98 -2.50 17.52 1.62
C LYS A 98 -1.96 16.61 0.52
N GLY A 99 -1.01 15.75 0.86
CA GLY A 99 -0.38 14.86 -0.09
C GLY A 99 -1.30 13.78 -0.62
N SER A 100 -0.91 13.21 -1.76
CA SER A 100 -1.59 12.08 -2.37
C SER A 100 -0.54 11.13 -2.94
N SER A 101 -0.77 9.85 -2.74
CA SER A 101 0.11 8.79 -3.24
C SER A 101 -0.71 7.71 -3.92
N VAL A 102 -0.04 6.76 -4.54
CA VAL A 102 -0.69 5.66 -5.25
C VAL A 102 -0.09 4.33 -4.80
N VAL A 103 -0.96 3.39 -4.50
CA VAL A 103 -0.60 2.02 -4.16
C VAL A 103 -1.03 1.12 -5.31
N ILE A 104 -0.12 0.26 -5.75
CA ILE A 104 -0.36 -0.66 -6.87
C ILE A 104 -0.07 -2.08 -6.41
N TRP A 105 -1.07 -2.95 -6.52
CA TRP A 105 -0.96 -4.38 -6.24
C TRP A 105 -0.91 -5.13 -7.57
N ASN A 106 0.16 -5.86 -7.81
CA ASN A 106 0.30 -6.73 -8.99
C ASN A 106 0.40 -8.18 -8.55
N LEU A 107 -0.34 -9.05 -9.23
CA LEU A 107 -0.35 -10.49 -8.97
C LEU A 107 0.12 -11.25 -10.21
N GLN A 108 0.99 -12.22 -10.01
CA GLN A 108 1.47 -13.08 -11.10
C GLN A 108 1.62 -14.51 -10.59
N GLU A 109 0.85 -15.41 -11.17
CA GLU A 109 0.89 -16.83 -10.81
C GLU A 109 1.76 -17.61 -11.77
N GLU A 110 2.57 -18.51 -11.22
CA GLU A 110 3.37 -19.46 -11.98
C GLU A 110 3.51 -20.75 -11.17
N ASN A 111 3.08 -21.85 -11.74
CA ASN A 111 3.21 -23.18 -11.12
C ASN A 111 2.60 -23.27 -9.71
N GLY A 112 1.44 -22.67 -9.50
CA GLY A 112 0.74 -22.73 -8.23
C GLY A 112 1.27 -21.76 -7.17
N LEU A 113 2.26 -20.94 -7.52
CA LEU A 113 2.80 -19.90 -6.66
C LEU A 113 2.41 -18.54 -7.21
N THR A 114 1.94 -17.66 -6.36
CA THR A 114 1.63 -16.29 -6.78
C THR A 114 2.61 -15.31 -6.15
N THR A 115 3.24 -14.51 -7.01
CA THR A 115 4.05 -13.38 -6.57
C THR A 115 3.14 -12.17 -6.44
N VAL A 116 3.10 -11.59 -5.25
CA VAL A 116 2.38 -10.35 -4.97
C VAL A 116 3.43 -9.24 -4.89
N THR A 117 3.31 -8.26 -5.77
CA THR A 117 4.20 -7.09 -5.76
C THR A 117 3.38 -5.86 -5.43
N LEU A 118 3.75 -5.17 -4.35
CA LEU A 118 3.16 -3.88 -4.00
C LEU A 118 4.15 -2.79 -4.31
N THR A 119 3.66 -1.74 -4.98
CA THR A 119 4.42 -0.52 -5.24
C THR A 119 3.66 0.65 -4.63
N HIS A 120 4.36 1.49 -3.87
CA HIS A 120 3.77 2.69 -3.28
C HIS A 120 4.60 3.90 -3.73
N GLU A 121 3.99 4.78 -4.49
CA GLU A 121 4.67 5.92 -5.10
C GLU A 121 4.02 7.24 -4.69
N GLY A 122 4.79 8.34 -4.76
CA GLY A 122 4.29 9.66 -4.41
C GLY A 122 4.43 9.99 -2.92
N LEU A 123 5.29 9.30 -2.19
CA LEU A 123 5.47 9.53 -0.74
C LEU A 123 6.01 10.91 -0.41
N GLU A 124 6.75 11.52 -1.33
CA GLU A 124 7.29 12.87 -1.16
C GLU A 124 6.19 13.92 -0.96
N SER A 125 4.98 13.63 -1.44
CA SER A 125 3.83 14.53 -1.25
C SER A 125 3.37 14.63 0.21
N PHE A 126 3.81 13.72 1.07
CA PHE A 126 3.45 13.72 2.50
C PHE A 126 4.42 14.51 3.38
N ALA A 127 5.33 15.25 2.79
CA ALA A 127 6.34 16.00 3.55
C ALA A 127 5.74 16.97 4.59
N ASP A 128 4.54 17.50 4.33
CA ASP A 128 3.84 18.39 5.25
C ASP A 128 3.20 17.67 6.45
N GLY A 129 3.19 16.34 6.44
CA GLY A 129 2.56 15.55 7.51
C GLY A 129 3.43 15.30 8.74
N GLY A 130 4.71 15.61 8.64
CA GLY A 130 5.64 15.44 9.76
C GLY A 130 6.27 14.06 9.86
N PRO A 131 6.87 13.71 11.03
CA PRO A 131 7.71 12.52 11.17
C PRO A 131 6.97 11.18 11.04
N ASP A 132 5.65 11.16 11.23
CA ASP A 132 4.88 9.94 11.06
C ASP A 132 4.85 9.46 9.61
N PHE A 133 5.13 10.36 8.66
CA PHE A 133 5.05 10.09 7.21
C PHE A 133 6.41 9.92 6.56
N VAL A 134 7.43 9.54 7.33
CA VAL A 134 8.74 9.25 6.77
C VAL A 134 8.73 7.89 6.05
N ARG A 135 9.56 7.79 5.01
CA ARG A 135 9.63 6.61 4.15
C ARG A 135 9.84 5.29 4.92
N THR A 136 10.71 5.29 5.93
CA THR A 136 11.02 4.07 6.69
C THR A 136 9.80 3.48 7.38
N ASN A 137 8.84 4.32 7.80
CA ASN A 137 7.60 3.83 8.40
C ASN A 137 6.74 3.09 7.38
N PHE A 138 6.66 3.59 6.15
CA PHE A 138 5.93 2.92 5.08
C PHE A 138 6.61 1.62 4.66
N GLU A 139 7.93 1.62 4.55
CA GLU A 139 8.68 0.40 4.22
C GLU A 139 8.45 -0.69 5.25
N ALA A 140 8.56 -0.36 6.54
CA ALA A 140 8.31 -1.30 7.62
C ALA A 140 6.87 -1.80 7.62
N GLY A 141 5.90 -0.92 7.39
CA GLY A 141 4.48 -1.27 7.34
C GLY A 141 4.17 -2.25 6.23
N TRP A 142 4.64 -1.98 5.02
CA TRP A 142 4.38 -2.87 3.88
C TRP A 142 5.09 -4.21 4.03
N HIS A 143 6.31 -4.21 4.57
CA HIS A 143 7.03 -5.45 4.84
C HIS A 143 6.23 -6.36 5.79
N GLU A 144 5.68 -5.80 6.85
CA GLU A 144 4.85 -6.52 7.82
C GLU A 144 3.53 -7.00 7.18
N ILE A 145 2.90 -6.14 6.40
CA ILE A 145 1.60 -6.44 5.78
C ILE A 145 1.73 -7.59 4.76
N LEU A 146 2.69 -7.51 3.85
CA LEU A 146 2.87 -8.55 2.84
C LEU A 146 3.56 -9.79 3.40
N GLY A 147 4.69 -9.59 4.06
CA GLY A 147 5.55 -10.69 4.47
C GLY A 147 5.00 -11.51 5.61
N LYS A 148 4.14 -10.92 6.44
CA LYS A 148 3.57 -11.60 7.59
C LYS A 148 2.06 -11.73 7.48
N SER A 149 1.33 -10.61 7.48
CA SER A 149 -0.13 -10.64 7.56
C SER A 149 -0.79 -11.35 6.38
N LEU A 150 -0.44 -10.97 5.16
CA LEU A 150 -1.02 -11.59 3.97
C LEU A 150 -0.56 -13.03 3.82
N LYS A 151 0.75 -13.27 3.92
CA LYS A 151 1.32 -14.60 3.73
C LYS A 151 0.76 -15.61 4.73
N GLU A 152 0.69 -15.26 6.00
CA GLU A 152 0.13 -16.13 7.03
C GLU A 152 -1.36 -16.40 6.80
N TYR A 153 -2.11 -15.39 6.39
CA TYR A 153 -3.53 -15.53 6.10
C TYR A 153 -3.78 -16.49 4.94
N ILE A 154 -3.01 -16.33 3.86
CA ILE A 154 -3.18 -17.14 2.65
C ILE A 154 -2.70 -18.57 2.84
N GLU A 155 -1.60 -18.78 3.56
CA GLU A 155 -0.96 -20.10 3.69
C GLU A 155 -1.40 -20.89 4.93
N LYS A 156 -2.48 -20.48 5.55
CA LYS A 156 -3.05 -21.22 6.67
C LYS A 156 -3.32 -22.68 6.32
#